data_e4f535019630e364633f5906212c46d3
#
_entry.id   e4f535019630e364633f5906212c46d3
#
_cell.length_a   1.000
_cell.length_b   1.000
_cell.length_c   1.000
_cell.angle_alpha   90.00
_cell.angle_beta   90.00
_cell.angle_gamma   90.00
#
_symmetry.space_group_name_H-M   'P 1'
#
loop_
_entity.id
_entity.type
_entity.pdbx_description
1 polymer ?
#
loop_
_entity_poly.entity_id
_entity_poly.type
_entity_poly.pdbx_seq_one_letter_code
_entity_poly.pdbx_strand_id
1 'polypeptide(L)'
;MTRFIFVTGGVVSSLGKGISAASLGAVLEARGLSITILKLDPYLNVDPGTMSPYQHGEVYVTQDGAETDLDLGHYERFLRSKMTQHNNFTSGQVYETILRRERRGDFLGGTVQVIPHVTDEIKRRVYAGAGDHDIAVVEIGGTVGDIESQPFLEAVRQMRGELGFKQSILIHLTLVPYIASAGETKTKPTQHSVKEMRSLGLQPDVLLCRSEVELVEDQRKKISLFTNVELRAVVPVMDAPTIYQVPRMLHDWGLDEFVVDRFNLDCPPADLAEWDAVVENQLNSEGQVTIAMVGKYMELLDAYKSLSEALTHAGIHNKTKVKIRYIDSELLESDPTLIDDADAILVPGGFGTRGTEGKIYAVKTARENNIPYLGICLGMQIAVIEYARNVCGMNGANSTEFDPDTAFPVVGLIAEWTDSQGNKEQRTEDSDMGGTMRLGSQVCHLHPGSKAHEIYGSEQIEERHRHRYEVNNNLLPQIKEAGLVIGGLSSDKTLVETVELPDHPWFFASQFHPEFTSTPRDGHPLFQGFVAAATAFQEQK
;
A
#
# COMPACT_ATOMS: atom_id res chain seq x y z
N MET A 1 9.47 -27.56 -3.13
CA MET A 1 9.98 -26.77 -4.28
C MET A 1 8.87 -25.80 -4.65
N THR A 2 9.15 -24.51 -4.65
CA THR A 2 8.20 -23.44 -4.91
C THR A 2 7.67 -23.49 -6.34
N ARG A 3 6.38 -23.31 -6.52
CA ARG A 3 5.71 -23.22 -7.82
C ARG A 3 5.46 -21.75 -8.17
N PHE A 4 5.42 -21.44 -9.45
CA PHE A 4 5.35 -20.05 -9.90
C PHE A 4 4.07 -19.78 -10.69
N ILE A 5 3.37 -18.71 -10.35
CA ILE A 5 2.25 -18.16 -11.12
C ILE A 5 2.68 -16.80 -11.64
N PHE A 6 2.92 -16.69 -12.95
CA PHE A 6 3.25 -15.41 -13.58
C PHE A 6 1.96 -14.71 -14.00
N VAL A 7 1.80 -13.45 -13.63
CA VAL A 7 0.63 -12.64 -13.96
C VAL A 7 1.05 -11.47 -14.85
N THR A 8 0.47 -11.40 -16.04
CA THR A 8 0.72 -10.35 -17.03
C THR A 8 -0.58 -9.66 -17.40
N GLY A 9 -0.50 -8.45 -17.95
CA GLY A 9 -1.65 -7.73 -18.46
C GLY A 9 -1.45 -7.26 -19.90
N GLY A 10 -2.54 -7.13 -20.60
CA GLY A 10 -2.55 -6.63 -21.96
C GLY A 10 -3.71 -5.68 -22.22
N VAL A 11 -3.73 -5.07 -23.41
CA VAL A 11 -4.74 -4.13 -23.91
C VAL A 11 -4.60 -2.72 -23.31
N VAL A 12 -4.74 -2.56 -21.98
CA VAL A 12 -4.63 -1.25 -21.29
C VAL A 12 -4.02 -1.44 -19.89
N SER A 13 -3.51 -0.36 -19.32
CA SER A 13 -3.10 -0.29 -17.91
C SER A 13 -4.33 -0.32 -16.97
N SER A 14 -4.09 -0.46 -15.67
CA SER A 14 -5.13 -0.40 -14.62
C SER A 14 -6.27 -1.42 -14.77
N LEU A 15 -6.00 -2.58 -15.42
CA LEU A 15 -6.96 -3.70 -15.50
C LEU A 15 -7.20 -4.41 -14.17
N GLY A 16 -6.39 -4.14 -13.14
CA GLY A 16 -6.49 -4.77 -11.83
C GLY A 16 -5.63 -6.04 -11.68
N LYS A 17 -4.42 -6.06 -12.31
CA LYS A 17 -3.44 -7.15 -12.13
C LYS A 17 -3.14 -7.41 -10.65
N GLY A 18 -2.78 -6.34 -9.89
CA GLY A 18 -2.44 -6.44 -8.48
C GLY A 18 -3.57 -7.04 -7.64
N ILE A 19 -4.79 -6.55 -7.82
CA ILE A 19 -5.98 -7.09 -7.14
C ILE A 19 -6.24 -8.54 -7.54
N SER A 20 -6.11 -8.89 -8.82
CA SER A 20 -6.32 -10.28 -9.27
C SER A 20 -5.25 -11.22 -8.72
N ALA A 21 -3.99 -10.79 -8.70
CA ALA A 21 -2.87 -11.55 -8.12
C ALA A 21 -3.07 -11.76 -6.60
N ALA A 22 -3.40 -10.68 -5.89
CA ALA A 22 -3.67 -10.70 -4.46
C ALA A 22 -4.89 -11.57 -4.12
N SER A 23 -5.97 -11.47 -4.89
CA SER A 23 -7.19 -12.27 -4.70
C SER A 23 -6.95 -13.76 -4.93
N LEU A 24 -6.22 -14.12 -5.98
CA LEU A 24 -5.83 -15.52 -6.21
C LEU A 24 -4.95 -16.03 -5.08
N GLY A 25 -3.97 -15.20 -4.64
CA GLY A 25 -3.12 -15.51 -3.49
C GLY A 25 -3.95 -15.78 -2.23
N ALA A 26 -4.95 -14.93 -1.95
CA ALA A 26 -5.85 -15.10 -0.81
C ALA A 26 -6.68 -16.40 -0.86
N VAL A 27 -7.20 -16.76 -2.03
CA VAL A 27 -7.94 -18.03 -2.19
C VAL A 27 -7.02 -19.24 -2.01
N LEU A 28 -5.79 -19.19 -2.50
CA LEU A 28 -4.81 -20.26 -2.33
C LEU A 28 -4.33 -20.35 -0.87
N GLU A 29 -4.16 -19.20 -0.18
CA GLU A 29 -3.86 -19.15 1.25
C GLU A 29 -5.01 -19.75 2.08
N ALA A 30 -6.26 -19.51 1.69
CA ALA A 30 -7.45 -20.12 2.30
C ALA A 30 -7.55 -21.65 2.11
N ARG A 31 -6.74 -22.23 1.23
CA ARG A 31 -6.50 -23.68 1.10
C ARG A 31 -5.35 -24.19 1.98
N GLY A 32 -4.77 -23.34 2.81
CA GLY A 32 -3.66 -23.69 3.71
C GLY A 32 -2.28 -23.68 3.05
N LEU A 33 -2.15 -23.09 1.85
CA LEU A 33 -0.87 -22.95 1.16
C LEU A 33 -0.14 -21.69 1.60
N SER A 34 1.18 -21.75 1.71
CA SER A 34 2.01 -20.56 1.95
C SER A 34 2.26 -19.81 0.65
N ILE A 35 1.84 -18.55 0.59
CA ILE A 35 1.85 -17.72 -0.62
C ILE A 35 2.75 -16.51 -0.41
N THR A 36 3.52 -16.15 -1.43
CA THR A 36 4.17 -14.84 -1.56
C THR A 36 3.85 -14.22 -2.91
N ILE A 37 3.89 -12.89 -2.99
CA ILE A 37 3.68 -12.17 -4.25
C ILE A 37 4.89 -11.27 -4.51
N LEU A 38 5.34 -11.23 -5.76
CA LEU A 38 6.42 -10.36 -6.23
C LEU A 38 5.89 -9.41 -7.28
N LYS A 39 6.30 -8.15 -7.19
CA LYS A 39 6.04 -7.10 -8.17
C LYS A 39 7.31 -6.78 -8.95
N LEU A 40 7.23 -6.84 -10.27
CA LEU A 40 8.30 -6.49 -11.20
C LEU A 40 7.91 -5.22 -11.95
N ASP A 41 8.57 -4.11 -11.67
CA ASP A 41 8.25 -2.80 -12.25
C ASP A 41 9.20 -2.45 -13.38
N PRO A 42 8.69 -2.18 -14.60
CA PRO A 42 9.53 -2.00 -15.79
C PRO A 42 10.23 -0.63 -15.88
N TYR A 43 9.93 0.31 -14.99
CA TYR A 43 10.58 1.63 -15.03
C TYR A 43 12.04 1.61 -14.54
N LEU A 44 12.80 2.66 -14.93
CA LEU A 44 14.23 2.80 -14.63
C LEU A 44 14.56 3.48 -13.31
N ASN A 45 13.58 3.98 -12.59
CA ASN A 45 13.81 4.48 -11.24
C ASN A 45 14.29 3.34 -10.35
N VAL A 46 15.27 3.62 -9.48
CA VAL A 46 15.82 2.60 -8.56
C VAL A 46 14.75 2.18 -7.55
N ASP A 47 14.02 3.14 -7.02
CA ASP A 47 12.86 2.92 -6.16
C ASP A 47 11.82 4.04 -6.35
N PRO A 48 10.58 3.88 -5.85
CA PRO A 48 9.55 4.90 -5.96
C PRO A 48 9.66 6.03 -4.94
N GLY A 49 10.59 5.99 -3.97
CA GLY A 49 10.68 6.94 -2.86
C GLY A 49 10.85 8.40 -3.27
N THR A 50 11.46 8.65 -4.45
CA THR A 50 11.65 9.99 -5.02
C THR A 50 10.66 10.33 -6.14
N MET A 51 9.76 9.40 -6.48
CA MET A 51 8.78 9.63 -7.55
C MET A 51 7.64 10.53 -7.08
N SER A 52 7.08 11.30 -8.02
CA SER A 52 5.92 12.15 -7.72
C SER A 52 4.68 11.28 -7.45
N PRO A 53 3.93 11.54 -6.35
CA PRO A 53 2.66 10.86 -6.11
C PRO A 53 1.65 10.99 -7.25
N TYR A 54 1.73 12.07 -8.05
CA TYR A 54 0.88 12.25 -9.24
C TYR A 54 1.10 11.21 -10.33
N GLN A 55 2.29 10.61 -10.39
CA GLN A 55 2.62 9.63 -11.42
C GLN A 55 2.56 8.18 -10.90
N HIS A 56 2.79 8.00 -9.61
CA HIS A 56 3.03 6.67 -9.04
C HIS A 56 2.06 6.27 -7.92
N GLY A 57 1.28 7.22 -7.38
CA GLY A 57 0.46 7.00 -6.19
C GLY A 57 1.30 7.07 -4.90
N GLU A 58 0.82 6.39 -3.85
CA GLU A 58 1.54 6.34 -2.58
C GLU A 58 2.82 5.48 -2.69
N VAL A 59 3.81 5.83 -1.88
CA VAL A 59 4.97 4.98 -1.62
C VAL A 59 4.62 4.07 -0.44
N TYR A 60 4.53 2.77 -0.71
CA TYR A 60 4.26 1.78 0.32
C TYR A 60 5.58 1.35 0.99
N VAL A 61 5.59 1.30 2.33
CA VAL A 61 6.78 0.92 3.09
C VAL A 61 6.59 -0.47 3.67
N THR A 62 7.51 -1.39 3.33
CA THR A 62 7.53 -2.75 3.87
C THR A 62 8.00 -2.81 5.32
N GLN A 63 7.83 -3.97 5.97
CA GLN A 63 8.27 -4.18 7.33
C GLN A 63 9.78 -3.94 7.52
N ASP A 64 10.59 -4.36 6.54
CA ASP A 64 12.06 -4.19 6.54
C ASP A 64 12.54 -2.85 5.98
N GLY A 65 11.63 -1.90 5.73
CA GLY A 65 11.94 -0.51 5.39
C GLY A 65 12.18 -0.24 3.91
N ALA A 66 11.81 -1.14 3.00
CA ALA A 66 11.86 -0.83 1.58
C ALA A 66 10.72 0.10 1.16
N GLU A 67 11.04 1.13 0.38
CA GLU A 67 10.07 1.97 -0.31
C GLU A 67 9.68 1.29 -1.63
N THR A 68 8.39 0.99 -1.80
CA THR A 68 7.90 0.12 -2.86
C THR A 68 6.65 0.67 -3.53
N ASP A 69 6.25 0.00 -4.62
CA ASP A 69 4.99 0.27 -5.31
C ASP A 69 3.76 0.04 -4.40
N LEU A 70 2.70 0.82 -4.62
CA LEU A 70 1.44 0.72 -3.87
C LEU A 70 0.76 -0.66 -3.94
N ASP A 71 1.06 -1.45 -4.98
CA ASP A 71 0.51 -2.80 -5.14
C ASP A 71 0.93 -3.73 -3.99
N LEU A 72 2.10 -3.50 -3.34
CA LEU A 72 2.49 -4.29 -2.18
C LEU A 72 1.52 -4.10 -1.00
N GLY A 73 0.93 -2.92 -0.89
CA GLY A 73 -0.18 -2.68 0.05
C GLY A 73 -1.40 -3.56 -0.26
N HIS A 74 -1.76 -3.72 -1.54
CA HIS A 74 -2.82 -4.66 -1.92
C HIS A 74 -2.46 -6.08 -1.52
N TYR A 75 -1.21 -6.53 -1.74
CA TYR A 75 -0.81 -7.88 -1.38
C TYR A 75 -0.93 -8.14 0.13
N GLU A 76 -0.43 -7.23 0.98
CA GLU A 76 -0.54 -7.40 2.44
C GLU A 76 -1.97 -7.27 2.98
N ARG A 77 -2.86 -6.54 2.30
CA ARG A 77 -4.29 -6.49 2.66
C ARG A 77 -5.01 -7.80 2.38
N PHE A 78 -4.58 -8.53 1.34
CA PHE A 78 -5.21 -9.79 0.94
C PHE A 78 -4.55 -11.02 1.55
N LEU A 79 -3.24 -10.99 1.80
CA LEU A 79 -2.49 -12.11 2.38
C LEU A 79 -2.20 -11.91 3.87
N ARG A 80 -1.94 -13.01 4.56
CA ARG A 80 -1.37 -12.99 5.92
C ARG A 80 0.16 -12.81 5.89
N SER A 81 0.79 -13.13 4.77
CA SER A 81 2.22 -12.97 4.56
C SER A 81 2.62 -11.49 4.49
N LYS A 82 3.72 -11.13 5.16
CA LYS A 82 4.29 -9.78 5.09
C LYS A 82 5.25 -9.67 3.92
N MET A 83 5.23 -8.52 3.25
CA MET A 83 6.12 -8.21 2.14
C MET A 83 7.44 -7.60 2.66
N THR A 84 8.50 -7.84 1.90
CA THR A 84 9.87 -7.39 2.18
C THR A 84 10.47 -6.74 0.94
N GLN A 85 11.69 -6.21 1.05
CA GLN A 85 12.47 -5.69 -0.07
C GLN A 85 12.64 -6.69 -1.23
N HIS A 86 12.47 -7.99 -0.98
CA HIS A 86 12.58 -9.01 -2.02
C HIS A 86 11.30 -9.18 -2.84
N ASN A 87 10.20 -8.59 -2.40
CA ASN A 87 8.89 -8.70 -3.05
C ASN A 87 8.64 -7.64 -4.13
N ASN A 88 9.50 -6.62 -4.23
CA ASN A 88 9.44 -5.62 -5.29
C ASN A 88 10.83 -5.31 -5.82
N PHE A 89 10.97 -5.25 -7.13
CA PHE A 89 12.17 -4.71 -7.76
C PHE A 89 11.87 -4.09 -9.13
N THR A 90 12.67 -3.10 -9.50
CA THR A 90 12.53 -2.33 -10.73
C THR A 90 13.56 -2.73 -11.78
N SER A 91 13.30 -2.39 -13.04
CA SER A 91 14.32 -2.46 -14.08
C SER A 91 15.57 -1.66 -13.69
N GLY A 92 15.41 -0.48 -13.06
CA GLY A 92 16.51 0.36 -12.59
C GLY A 92 17.45 -0.38 -11.66
N GLN A 93 16.92 -1.07 -10.65
CA GLN A 93 17.73 -1.86 -9.69
C GLN A 93 18.46 -3.02 -10.39
N VAL A 94 17.82 -3.67 -11.37
CA VAL A 94 18.45 -4.76 -12.13
C VAL A 94 19.62 -4.23 -12.93
N TYR A 95 19.42 -3.16 -13.70
CA TYR A 95 20.47 -2.56 -14.52
C TYR A 95 21.59 -1.96 -13.65
N GLU A 96 21.28 -1.28 -12.57
CA GLU A 96 22.27 -0.77 -11.62
C GLU A 96 23.18 -1.90 -11.09
N THR A 97 22.57 -3.02 -10.70
CA THR A 97 23.33 -4.19 -10.22
C THR A 97 24.26 -4.72 -11.30
N ILE A 98 23.82 -4.85 -12.54
CA ILE A 98 24.63 -5.35 -13.66
C ILE A 98 25.78 -4.37 -13.97
N LEU A 99 25.49 -3.07 -14.03
CA LEU A 99 26.51 -2.05 -14.33
C LEU A 99 27.57 -1.97 -13.22
N ARG A 100 27.17 -2.06 -11.93
CA ARG A 100 28.12 -2.11 -10.80
C ARG A 100 29.02 -3.36 -10.87
N ARG A 101 28.47 -4.52 -11.24
CA ARG A 101 29.23 -5.77 -11.40
C ARG A 101 30.20 -5.68 -12.58
N GLU A 102 29.77 -5.08 -13.70
CA GLU A 102 30.65 -4.84 -14.85
C GLU A 102 31.85 -3.96 -14.46
N ARG A 103 31.62 -2.85 -13.76
CA ARG A 103 32.67 -1.94 -13.29
C ARG A 103 33.64 -2.58 -12.31
N ARG A 104 33.20 -3.54 -11.50
CA ARG A 104 34.07 -4.31 -10.61
C ARG A 104 34.88 -5.39 -11.33
N GLY A 105 34.58 -5.68 -12.61
CA GLY A 105 35.25 -6.72 -13.40
C GLY A 105 34.70 -8.13 -13.16
N ASP A 106 33.52 -8.28 -12.57
CA ASP A 106 32.90 -9.58 -12.24
C ASP A 106 32.68 -10.45 -13.51
N PHE A 107 32.60 -9.83 -14.70
CA PHE A 107 32.39 -10.52 -15.96
C PHE A 107 33.69 -10.83 -16.73
N LEU A 108 34.86 -10.63 -16.10
CA LEU A 108 36.17 -11.00 -16.63
C LEU A 108 36.46 -10.51 -18.06
N GLY A 109 35.95 -9.32 -18.42
CA GLY A 109 36.13 -8.73 -19.74
C GLY A 109 35.16 -9.26 -20.82
N GLY A 110 34.20 -10.11 -20.45
CA GLY A 110 33.14 -10.57 -21.35
C GLY A 110 32.18 -9.45 -21.74
N THR A 111 31.57 -9.57 -22.92
CA THR A 111 30.51 -8.65 -23.35
C THR A 111 29.26 -8.87 -22.52
N VAL A 112 28.79 -7.83 -21.81
CA VAL A 112 27.58 -7.87 -21.00
C VAL A 112 26.37 -7.47 -21.87
N GLN A 113 25.34 -8.31 -21.89
CA GLN A 113 24.15 -8.16 -22.74
C GLN A 113 22.87 -8.36 -21.93
N VAL A 114 21.72 -7.96 -22.48
CA VAL A 114 20.42 -8.20 -21.83
C VAL A 114 20.20 -9.70 -21.60
N ILE A 115 20.44 -10.50 -22.62
CA ILE A 115 20.48 -11.97 -22.54
C ILE A 115 21.94 -12.42 -22.61
N PRO A 116 22.45 -13.16 -21.63
CA PRO A 116 21.76 -13.70 -20.45
C PRO A 116 21.84 -12.82 -19.19
N HIS A 117 22.65 -11.78 -19.11
CA HIS A 117 23.08 -11.15 -17.85
C HIS A 117 21.92 -10.47 -17.10
N VAL A 118 21.09 -9.65 -17.81
CA VAL A 118 19.93 -8.99 -17.20
C VAL A 118 18.85 -10.02 -16.88
N THR A 119 18.59 -10.96 -17.80
CA THR A 119 17.58 -12.01 -17.55
C THR A 119 17.96 -12.94 -16.40
N ASP A 120 19.24 -13.28 -16.25
CA ASP A 120 19.72 -14.10 -15.13
C ASP A 120 19.60 -13.36 -13.78
N GLU A 121 19.86 -12.05 -13.74
CA GLU A 121 19.65 -11.24 -12.53
C GLU A 121 18.15 -11.14 -12.18
N ILE A 122 17.27 -10.98 -13.16
CA ILE A 122 15.82 -11.01 -12.94
C ILE A 122 15.41 -12.36 -12.35
N LYS A 123 15.81 -13.47 -12.95
CA LYS A 123 15.51 -14.83 -12.45
C LYS A 123 16.03 -15.02 -11.03
N ARG A 124 17.26 -14.61 -10.76
CA ARG A 124 17.87 -14.68 -9.43
C ARG A 124 17.02 -13.95 -8.38
N ARG A 125 16.56 -12.73 -8.69
CA ARG A 125 15.69 -11.94 -7.80
C ARG A 125 14.32 -12.60 -7.60
N VAL A 126 13.72 -13.15 -8.66
CA VAL A 126 12.45 -13.88 -8.56
C VAL A 126 12.58 -15.09 -7.66
N TYR A 127 13.64 -15.90 -7.80
CA TYR A 127 13.89 -17.03 -6.92
C TYR A 127 14.16 -16.61 -5.47
N ALA A 128 14.89 -15.52 -5.26
CA ALA A 128 15.16 -14.99 -3.92
C ALA A 128 13.88 -14.52 -3.22
N GLY A 129 12.99 -13.81 -3.94
CA GLY A 129 11.72 -13.35 -3.38
C GLY A 129 10.67 -14.46 -3.20
N ALA A 130 10.79 -15.55 -3.97
CA ALA A 130 9.93 -16.73 -3.81
C ALA A 130 10.20 -17.48 -2.49
N GLY A 131 11.44 -17.47 -2.00
CA GLY A 131 11.82 -18.13 -0.75
C GLY A 131 11.37 -19.59 -0.69
N ASP A 132 10.93 -20.02 0.49
CA ASP A 132 10.47 -21.39 0.77
C ASP A 132 8.93 -21.52 0.72
N HIS A 133 8.21 -20.56 0.11
CA HIS A 133 6.76 -20.63 -0.03
C HIS A 133 6.32 -21.75 -0.98
N ASP A 134 5.10 -22.27 -0.80
CA ASP A 134 4.53 -23.27 -1.69
C ASP A 134 4.31 -22.70 -3.09
N ILE A 135 3.81 -21.46 -3.17
CA ILE A 135 3.55 -20.75 -4.42
C ILE A 135 4.06 -19.30 -4.34
N ALA A 136 4.78 -18.89 -5.38
CA ALA A 136 5.13 -17.50 -5.63
C ALA A 136 4.31 -16.96 -6.81
N VAL A 137 3.50 -15.95 -6.57
CA VAL A 137 2.80 -15.20 -7.63
C VAL A 137 3.70 -14.04 -8.06
N VAL A 138 4.02 -13.96 -9.34
CA VAL A 138 4.92 -12.95 -9.90
C VAL A 138 4.14 -12.05 -10.83
N GLU A 139 3.86 -10.84 -10.39
CA GLU A 139 3.17 -9.84 -11.20
C GLU A 139 4.17 -9.04 -12.02
N ILE A 140 3.99 -9.05 -13.34
CA ILE A 140 4.77 -8.26 -14.28
C ILE A 140 4.05 -6.92 -14.53
N GLY A 141 4.70 -5.83 -14.16
CA GLY A 141 4.24 -4.46 -14.42
C GLY A 141 4.22 -4.13 -15.92
N GLY A 142 3.50 -3.06 -16.26
CA GLY A 142 3.31 -2.64 -17.65
C GLY A 142 2.31 -3.50 -18.42
N THR A 143 2.31 -3.32 -19.75
CA THR A 143 1.42 -4.01 -20.68
C THR A 143 2.25 -4.87 -21.63
N VAL A 144 1.77 -6.06 -21.94
CA VAL A 144 2.43 -6.93 -22.93
C VAL A 144 2.46 -6.21 -24.28
N GLY A 145 3.66 -6.06 -24.84
CA GLY A 145 3.95 -5.26 -26.03
C GLY A 145 4.77 -4.00 -25.74
N ASP A 146 4.80 -3.52 -24.48
CA ASP A 146 5.64 -2.40 -24.08
C ASP A 146 7.12 -2.81 -24.08
N ILE A 147 7.98 -1.93 -24.59
CA ILE A 147 9.43 -2.17 -24.70
C ILE A 147 10.04 -2.38 -23.31
N GLU A 148 9.60 -1.61 -22.33
CA GLU A 148 10.11 -1.61 -20.98
C GLU A 148 9.94 -2.96 -20.28
N SER A 149 8.85 -3.69 -20.59
CA SER A 149 8.54 -4.98 -19.99
C SER A 149 9.27 -6.17 -20.64
N GLN A 150 9.88 -5.99 -21.81
CA GLN A 150 10.47 -7.09 -22.59
C GLN A 150 11.53 -7.90 -21.82
N PRO A 151 12.48 -7.33 -21.07
CA PRO A 151 13.45 -8.12 -20.32
C PRO A 151 12.79 -9.02 -19.27
N PHE A 152 11.72 -8.57 -18.63
CA PHE A 152 10.95 -9.37 -17.66
C PHE A 152 10.21 -10.51 -18.37
N LEU A 153 9.54 -10.23 -19.47
CA LEU A 153 8.83 -11.25 -20.24
C LEU A 153 9.77 -12.30 -20.80
N GLU A 154 10.97 -11.91 -21.24
CA GLU A 154 12.01 -12.85 -21.69
C GLU A 154 12.52 -13.72 -20.53
N ALA A 155 12.74 -13.15 -19.33
CA ALA A 155 13.11 -13.92 -18.15
C ALA A 155 12.01 -14.93 -17.78
N VAL A 156 10.73 -14.52 -17.83
CA VAL A 156 9.58 -15.41 -17.60
C VAL A 156 9.54 -16.54 -18.61
N ARG A 157 9.79 -16.24 -19.92
CA ARG A 157 9.85 -17.25 -20.97
C ARG A 157 10.93 -18.31 -20.67
N GLN A 158 12.11 -17.86 -20.25
CA GLN A 158 13.21 -18.76 -19.87
C GLN A 158 12.85 -19.60 -18.63
N MET A 159 12.34 -18.97 -17.56
CA MET A 159 11.92 -19.68 -16.35
C MET A 159 10.85 -20.73 -16.64
N ARG A 160 9.86 -20.42 -17.49
CA ARG A 160 8.83 -21.39 -17.88
C ARG A 160 9.40 -22.58 -18.65
N GLY A 161 10.40 -22.33 -19.50
CA GLY A 161 11.12 -23.39 -20.21
C GLY A 161 11.92 -24.31 -19.26
N GLU A 162 12.52 -23.74 -18.23
CA GLU A 162 13.30 -24.45 -17.20
C GLU A 162 12.40 -25.23 -16.23
N LEU A 163 11.30 -24.63 -15.76
CA LEU A 163 10.37 -25.18 -14.76
C LEU A 163 9.37 -26.18 -15.36
N GLY A 164 8.93 -25.92 -16.60
CA GLY A 164 7.84 -26.69 -17.25
C GLY A 164 6.45 -26.39 -16.63
N PHE A 165 5.39 -26.96 -17.26
CA PHE A 165 4.01 -26.64 -16.89
C PHE A 165 3.51 -27.26 -15.59
N LYS A 166 4.25 -28.12 -14.97
CA LYS A 166 3.91 -28.65 -13.64
C LYS A 166 4.38 -27.77 -12.51
N GLN A 167 5.24 -26.79 -12.78
CA GLN A 167 5.80 -25.88 -11.79
C GLN A 167 5.61 -24.42 -12.16
N SER A 168 5.00 -24.12 -13.33
CA SER A 168 4.72 -22.75 -13.74
C SER A 168 3.37 -22.62 -14.44
N ILE A 169 2.60 -21.59 -14.07
CA ILE A 169 1.36 -21.15 -14.74
C ILE A 169 1.56 -19.73 -15.22
N LEU A 170 1.04 -19.41 -16.40
CA LEU A 170 0.99 -18.04 -16.92
C LEU A 170 -0.45 -17.59 -17.03
N ILE A 171 -0.81 -16.61 -16.22
CA ILE A 171 -2.11 -15.94 -16.23
C ILE A 171 -1.97 -14.64 -17.00
N HIS A 172 -2.88 -14.39 -17.93
CA HIS A 172 -2.91 -13.15 -18.67
C HIS A 172 -4.24 -12.44 -18.52
N LEU A 173 -4.19 -11.24 -17.95
CA LEU A 173 -5.37 -10.39 -17.72
C LEU A 173 -5.62 -9.55 -18.98
N THR A 174 -6.84 -9.60 -19.50
CA THR A 174 -7.25 -8.89 -20.73
C THR A 174 -8.56 -8.16 -20.55
N LEU A 175 -8.87 -7.24 -21.48
CA LEU A 175 -10.13 -6.52 -21.53
C LEU A 175 -11.04 -7.10 -22.63
N VAL A 176 -12.29 -7.35 -22.27
CA VAL A 176 -13.38 -7.65 -23.21
C VAL A 176 -14.39 -6.50 -23.14
N PRO A 177 -14.19 -5.42 -23.90
CA PRO A 177 -15.01 -4.22 -23.78
C PRO A 177 -16.42 -4.45 -24.27
N TYR A 178 -17.40 -3.85 -23.58
CA TYR A 178 -18.76 -3.75 -24.03
C TYR A 178 -18.94 -2.47 -24.86
N ILE A 179 -19.44 -2.59 -26.08
CA ILE A 179 -19.71 -1.45 -26.95
C ILE A 179 -21.21 -1.13 -26.86
N ALA A 180 -21.58 -0.17 -26.02
CA ALA A 180 -22.95 0.18 -25.74
C ALA A 180 -23.77 0.52 -27.00
N SER A 181 -23.18 1.22 -27.98
CA SER A 181 -23.82 1.56 -29.26
C SER A 181 -24.13 0.35 -30.13
N ALA A 182 -23.39 -0.76 -29.96
CA ALA A 182 -23.59 -2.01 -30.71
C ALA A 182 -24.32 -3.07 -29.88
N GLY A 183 -24.50 -2.87 -28.57
CA GLY A 183 -25.13 -3.82 -27.67
C GLY A 183 -24.38 -5.14 -27.51
N GLU A 184 -23.06 -5.15 -27.74
CA GLU A 184 -22.26 -6.39 -27.71
C GLU A 184 -20.86 -6.21 -27.12
N THR A 185 -20.32 -7.30 -26.58
CA THR A 185 -18.92 -7.38 -26.14
C THR A 185 -18.01 -7.72 -27.32
N LYS A 186 -16.78 -7.20 -27.30
CA LYS A 186 -15.78 -7.42 -28.35
C LYS A 186 -14.60 -8.25 -27.83
N THR A 187 -14.46 -9.46 -28.35
CA THR A 187 -13.36 -10.38 -27.98
C THR A 187 -12.05 -10.12 -28.75
N LYS A 188 -12.03 -9.23 -29.73
CA LYS A 188 -10.84 -8.91 -30.56
C LYS A 188 -9.66 -8.37 -29.73
N PRO A 189 -9.84 -7.43 -28.79
CA PRO A 189 -8.71 -6.94 -27.98
C PRO A 189 -7.98 -8.07 -27.24
N THR A 190 -8.72 -8.99 -26.62
CA THR A 190 -8.18 -10.19 -25.98
C THR A 190 -7.39 -11.06 -26.95
N GLN A 191 -7.95 -11.32 -28.15
CA GLN A 191 -7.27 -12.13 -29.18
C GLN A 191 -5.96 -11.48 -29.64
N HIS A 192 -5.93 -10.14 -29.80
CA HIS A 192 -4.72 -9.41 -30.20
C HIS A 192 -3.67 -9.42 -29.09
N SER A 193 -4.08 -9.22 -27.84
CA SER A 193 -3.17 -9.26 -26.70
C SER A 193 -2.49 -10.63 -26.56
N VAL A 194 -3.24 -11.72 -26.70
CA VAL A 194 -2.66 -13.07 -26.69
C VAL A 194 -1.78 -13.33 -27.90
N LYS A 195 -2.11 -12.78 -29.07
CA LYS A 195 -1.25 -12.88 -30.24
C LYS A 195 0.10 -12.19 -30.02
N GLU A 196 0.09 -11.00 -29.39
CA GLU A 196 1.30 -10.28 -29.03
C GLU A 196 2.16 -11.08 -28.06
N MET A 197 1.55 -11.63 -27.01
CA MET A 197 2.24 -12.51 -26.07
C MET A 197 2.88 -13.73 -26.74
N ARG A 198 2.21 -14.33 -27.70
CA ARG A 198 2.75 -15.46 -28.49
C ARG A 198 3.95 -15.06 -29.34
N SER A 199 4.00 -13.83 -29.85
CA SER A 199 5.15 -13.35 -30.59
C SER A 199 6.43 -13.28 -29.75
N LEU A 200 6.28 -13.18 -28.42
CA LEU A 200 7.34 -13.26 -27.43
C LEU A 200 7.66 -14.71 -26.98
N GLY A 201 7.01 -15.71 -27.57
CA GLY A 201 7.19 -17.12 -27.24
C GLY A 201 6.47 -17.55 -25.94
N LEU A 202 5.47 -16.79 -25.49
CA LEU A 202 4.68 -17.06 -24.31
C LEU A 202 3.25 -17.46 -24.67
N GLN A 203 2.76 -18.59 -24.16
CA GLN A 203 1.36 -19.03 -24.26
C GLN A 203 0.72 -18.96 -22.89
N PRO A 204 -0.36 -18.16 -22.72
CA PRO A 204 -1.08 -18.16 -21.43
C PRO A 204 -1.78 -19.50 -21.18
N ASP A 205 -1.76 -19.94 -19.93
CA ASP A 205 -2.52 -21.10 -19.43
C ASP A 205 -3.93 -20.66 -19.01
N VAL A 206 -4.07 -19.44 -18.49
CA VAL A 206 -5.33 -18.87 -17.99
C VAL A 206 -5.50 -17.45 -18.58
N LEU A 207 -6.73 -17.12 -18.92
CA LEU A 207 -7.14 -15.75 -19.26
C LEU A 207 -8.13 -15.25 -18.21
N LEU A 208 -7.78 -14.13 -17.56
CA LEU A 208 -8.72 -13.34 -16.77
C LEU A 208 -9.31 -12.26 -17.70
N CYS A 209 -10.58 -12.42 -18.04
CA CYS A 209 -11.27 -11.58 -19.00
C CYS A 209 -12.10 -10.52 -18.28
N ARG A 210 -11.52 -9.31 -18.07
CA ARG A 210 -12.25 -8.22 -17.47
C ARG A 210 -13.32 -7.69 -18.42
N SER A 211 -14.55 -7.54 -17.92
CA SER A 211 -15.68 -7.04 -18.67
C SER A 211 -16.68 -6.33 -17.75
N GLU A 212 -17.32 -5.27 -18.23
CA GLU A 212 -18.40 -4.56 -17.54
C GLU A 212 -19.70 -5.39 -17.46
N VAL A 213 -19.84 -6.35 -18.37
CA VAL A 213 -21.04 -7.21 -18.47
C VAL A 213 -20.63 -8.69 -18.47
N GLU A 214 -21.57 -9.55 -18.13
CA GLU A 214 -21.37 -11.00 -18.12
C GLU A 214 -20.93 -11.52 -19.50
N LEU A 215 -19.90 -12.37 -19.51
CA LEU A 215 -19.44 -13.08 -20.70
C LEU A 215 -20.20 -14.40 -20.86
N VAL A 216 -21.10 -14.43 -21.81
CA VAL A 216 -21.87 -15.65 -22.12
C VAL A 216 -20.95 -16.76 -22.64
N GLU A 217 -21.39 -18.01 -22.47
CA GLU A 217 -20.58 -19.20 -22.80
C GLU A 217 -20.03 -19.21 -24.23
N ASP A 218 -20.82 -18.76 -25.21
CA ASP A 218 -20.36 -18.71 -26.62
C ASP A 218 -19.22 -17.73 -26.84
N GLN A 219 -19.17 -16.63 -26.10
CA GLN A 219 -18.06 -15.68 -26.14
C GLN A 219 -16.80 -16.30 -25.50
N ARG A 220 -16.95 -17.01 -24.38
CA ARG A 220 -15.86 -17.74 -23.73
C ARG A 220 -15.32 -18.84 -24.66
N LYS A 221 -16.19 -19.62 -25.32
CA LYS A 221 -15.81 -20.63 -26.33
C LYS A 221 -15.03 -19.99 -27.48
N LYS A 222 -15.48 -18.82 -27.96
CA LYS A 222 -14.78 -18.06 -29.01
C LYS A 222 -13.39 -17.62 -28.54
N ILE A 223 -13.28 -17.06 -27.33
CA ILE A 223 -11.98 -16.66 -26.76
C ILE A 223 -11.09 -17.91 -26.64
N SER A 224 -11.56 -18.98 -26.05
CA SER A 224 -10.85 -20.26 -25.91
C SER A 224 -10.28 -20.76 -27.23
N LEU A 225 -11.10 -20.79 -28.27
CA LEU A 225 -10.70 -21.26 -29.61
C LEU A 225 -9.59 -20.40 -30.22
N PHE A 226 -9.73 -19.05 -30.18
CA PHE A 226 -8.77 -18.15 -30.82
C PHE A 226 -7.47 -18.00 -30.02
N THR A 227 -7.52 -18.21 -28.72
CA THR A 227 -6.37 -18.05 -27.81
C THR A 227 -5.69 -19.37 -27.46
N ASN A 228 -6.27 -20.51 -27.84
CA ASN A 228 -5.81 -21.84 -27.47
C ASN A 228 -5.63 -22.01 -25.93
N VAL A 229 -6.60 -21.50 -25.19
CA VAL A 229 -6.70 -21.64 -23.74
C VAL A 229 -7.91 -22.53 -23.42
N GLU A 230 -7.81 -23.44 -22.47
CA GLU A 230 -8.92 -24.31 -22.08
C GLU A 230 -10.14 -23.48 -21.68
N LEU A 231 -11.35 -23.92 -22.04
CA LEU A 231 -12.58 -23.18 -21.76
C LEU A 231 -12.75 -22.89 -20.26
N ARG A 232 -12.41 -23.84 -19.38
CA ARG A 232 -12.46 -23.66 -17.91
C ARG A 232 -11.46 -22.63 -17.40
N ALA A 233 -10.41 -22.34 -18.18
CA ALA A 233 -9.37 -21.35 -17.86
C ALA A 233 -9.63 -19.99 -18.51
N VAL A 234 -10.75 -19.79 -19.20
CA VAL A 234 -11.24 -18.47 -19.65
C VAL A 234 -12.19 -17.96 -18.56
N VAL A 235 -11.66 -17.22 -17.61
CA VAL A 235 -12.34 -16.78 -16.39
C VAL A 235 -12.83 -15.34 -16.58
N PRO A 236 -14.15 -15.09 -16.52
CA PRO A 236 -14.69 -13.74 -16.49
C PRO A 236 -14.37 -13.05 -15.16
N VAL A 237 -13.97 -11.79 -15.23
CA VAL A 237 -13.76 -10.92 -14.07
C VAL A 237 -14.57 -9.66 -14.29
N MET A 238 -15.75 -9.60 -13.68
CA MET A 238 -16.64 -8.44 -13.75
C MET A 238 -16.27 -7.40 -12.69
N ASP A 239 -16.76 -6.18 -12.87
CA ASP A 239 -16.66 -5.16 -11.83
C ASP A 239 -17.45 -5.61 -10.60
N ALA A 240 -16.81 -5.59 -9.45
CA ALA A 240 -17.39 -5.97 -8.17
C ALA A 240 -17.79 -4.74 -7.34
N PRO A 241 -18.84 -4.80 -6.51
CA PRO A 241 -19.20 -3.74 -5.58
C PRO A 241 -18.07 -3.34 -4.63
N THR A 242 -17.21 -4.31 -4.30
CA THR A 242 -16.00 -4.13 -3.52
C THR A 242 -14.90 -5.05 -4.02
N ILE A 243 -13.64 -4.60 -3.93
CA ILE A 243 -12.47 -5.42 -4.30
C ILE A 243 -12.36 -6.70 -3.46
N TYR A 244 -12.91 -6.69 -2.24
CA TYR A 244 -12.89 -7.84 -1.32
C TYR A 244 -13.82 -8.98 -1.74
N GLN A 245 -14.70 -8.77 -2.72
CA GLN A 245 -15.51 -9.83 -3.32
C GLN A 245 -14.74 -10.62 -4.40
N VAL A 246 -13.65 -10.06 -4.94
CA VAL A 246 -12.89 -10.70 -6.03
C VAL A 246 -12.37 -12.09 -5.68
N PRO A 247 -11.84 -12.38 -4.45
CA PRO A 247 -11.47 -13.75 -4.06
C PRO A 247 -12.60 -14.75 -4.26
N ARG A 248 -13.82 -14.45 -3.80
CA ARG A 248 -15.00 -15.30 -3.98
C ARG A 248 -15.33 -15.50 -5.46
N MET A 249 -15.28 -14.42 -6.25
CA MET A 249 -15.55 -14.50 -7.69
C MET A 249 -14.56 -15.43 -8.42
N LEU A 250 -13.27 -15.34 -8.11
CA LEU A 250 -12.26 -16.22 -8.73
C LEU A 250 -12.44 -17.68 -8.31
N HIS A 251 -12.80 -17.93 -7.06
CA HIS A 251 -13.12 -19.25 -6.55
C HIS A 251 -14.34 -19.84 -7.24
N ASP A 252 -15.45 -19.11 -7.35
CA ASP A 252 -16.68 -19.57 -7.96
C ASP A 252 -16.50 -19.93 -9.46
N TRP A 253 -15.52 -19.30 -10.14
CA TRP A 253 -15.11 -19.66 -11.49
C TRP A 253 -14.09 -20.83 -11.53
N GLY A 254 -13.70 -21.40 -10.39
CA GLY A 254 -12.80 -22.55 -10.28
C GLY A 254 -11.34 -22.26 -10.62
N LEU A 255 -10.88 -21.00 -10.47
CA LEU A 255 -9.50 -20.63 -10.79
C LEU A 255 -8.49 -21.31 -9.84
N ASP A 256 -8.79 -21.36 -8.57
CA ASP A 256 -7.96 -22.03 -7.56
C ASP A 256 -7.93 -23.54 -7.77
N GLU A 257 -9.06 -24.16 -8.16
CA GLU A 257 -9.12 -25.58 -8.54
C GLU A 257 -8.24 -25.86 -9.76
N PHE A 258 -8.27 -24.97 -10.77
CA PHE A 258 -7.38 -25.09 -11.93
C PHE A 258 -5.91 -25.07 -11.52
N VAL A 259 -5.50 -24.18 -10.58
CA VAL A 259 -4.13 -24.11 -10.07
C VAL A 259 -3.75 -25.39 -9.31
N VAL A 260 -4.61 -25.85 -8.42
CA VAL A 260 -4.42 -27.10 -7.64
C VAL A 260 -4.24 -28.30 -8.55
N ASP A 261 -5.12 -28.45 -9.54
CA ASP A 261 -5.05 -29.53 -10.54
C ASP A 261 -3.72 -29.44 -11.33
N ARG A 262 -3.38 -28.26 -11.85
CA ARG A 262 -2.20 -28.03 -12.70
C ARG A 262 -0.90 -28.34 -11.97
N PHE A 263 -0.81 -27.94 -10.71
CA PHE A 263 0.37 -28.18 -9.87
C PHE A 263 0.34 -29.53 -9.15
N ASN A 264 -0.76 -30.28 -9.27
CA ASN A 264 -1.00 -31.53 -8.56
C ASN A 264 -0.75 -31.40 -7.06
N LEU A 265 -1.46 -30.42 -6.46
CA LEU A 265 -1.37 -30.12 -5.03
C LEU A 265 -2.39 -30.98 -4.26
N ASP A 266 -1.99 -31.43 -3.08
CA ASP A 266 -2.88 -32.06 -2.10
C ASP A 266 -3.18 -31.05 -0.99
N CYS A 267 -4.33 -30.37 -1.09
CA CYS A 267 -4.76 -29.35 -0.16
C CYS A 267 -6.30 -29.34 -0.04
N PRO A 268 -6.86 -28.86 1.11
CA PRO A 268 -8.30 -28.79 1.30
C PRO A 268 -8.95 -27.78 0.33
N PRO A 269 -10.28 -27.80 0.20
CA PRO A 269 -11.04 -26.70 -0.41
C PRO A 269 -10.78 -25.37 0.30
N ALA A 270 -10.94 -24.24 -0.42
CA ALA A 270 -10.76 -22.92 0.15
C ALA A 270 -11.87 -22.60 1.18
N ASP A 271 -11.47 -22.14 2.37
CA ASP A 271 -12.39 -21.55 3.34
C ASP A 271 -12.39 -20.04 3.19
N LEU A 272 -13.43 -19.48 2.62
CA LEU A 272 -13.59 -18.05 2.37
C LEU A 272 -14.55 -17.35 3.34
N ALA A 273 -14.88 -17.96 4.48
CA ALA A 273 -15.85 -17.42 5.44
C ALA A 273 -15.42 -16.02 5.96
N GLU A 274 -14.13 -15.78 6.21
CA GLU A 274 -13.63 -14.45 6.61
C GLU A 274 -13.87 -13.40 5.51
N TRP A 275 -13.64 -13.75 4.24
CA TRP A 275 -13.86 -12.85 3.11
C TRP A 275 -15.34 -12.55 2.89
N ASP A 276 -16.20 -13.56 3.02
CA ASP A 276 -17.65 -13.37 2.94
C ASP A 276 -18.16 -12.43 4.03
N ALA A 277 -17.66 -12.57 5.26
CA ALA A 277 -18.00 -11.68 6.38
C ALA A 277 -17.53 -10.22 6.13
N VAL A 278 -16.34 -10.02 5.57
CA VAL A 278 -15.84 -8.69 5.17
C VAL A 278 -16.79 -8.03 4.17
N VAL A 279 -17.18 -8.76 3.11
CA VAL A 279 -18.09 -8.27 2.08
C VAL A 279 -19.47 -7.98 2.66
N GLU A 280 -20.02 -8.88 3.47
CA GLU A 280 -21.33 -8.73 4.10
C GLU A 280 -21.37 -7.48 4.98
N ASN A 281 -20.37 -7.29 5.86
CA ASN A 281 -20.30 -6.13 6.74
C ASN A 281 -20.14 -4.82 5.97
N GLN A 282 -19.36 -4.82 4.87
CA GLN A 282 -19.18 -3.63 4.05
C GLN A 282 -20.45 -3.21 3.31
N LEU A 283 -21.17 -4.18 2.74
CA LEU A 283 -22.38 -3.91 1.93
C LEU A 283 -23.61 -3.61 2.79
N ASN A 284 -23.68 -4.14 4.01
CA ASN A 284 -24.80 -3.99 4.93
C ASN A 284 -24.50 -3.04 6.10
N SER A 285 -23.75 -1.95 5.82
CA SER A 285 -23.45 -0.91 6.83
C SER A 285 -24.73 -0.26 7.38
N GLU A 286 -24.82 -0.10 8.71
CA GLU A 286 -26.03 0.39 9.40
C GLU A 286 -26.07 1.93 9.52
N GLY A 287 -24.90 2.60 9.41
CA GLY A 287 -24.74 4.05 9.52
C GLY A 287 -23.74 4.60 8.50
N GLN A 288 -23.54 5.92 8.54
CA GLN A 288 -22.55 6.59 7.72
C GLN A 288 -21.93 7.75 8.50
N VAL A 289 -20.59 7.85 8.48
CA VAL A 289 -19.86 9.02 9.01
C VAL A 289 -19.05 9.69 7.90
N THR A 290 -18.86 11.01 8.03
CA THR A 290 -18.05 11.80 7.10
C THR A 290 -16.75 12.21 7.78
N ILE A 291 -15.61 11.75 7.25
CA ILE A 291 -14.27 12.10 7.72
C ILE A 291 -13.64 13.11 6.76
N ALA A 292 -13.29 14.30 7.26
CA ALA A 292 -12.54 15.29 6.51
C ALA A 292 -11.05 14.93 6.54
N MET A 293 -10.50 14.49 5.41
CA MET A 293 -9.07 14.25 5.23
C MET A 293 -8.43 15.51 4.65
N VAL A 294 -7.66 16.22 5.49
CA VAL A 294 -7.05 17.51 5.13
C VAL A 294 -5.58 17.32 4.77
N GLY A 295 -5.25 17.43 3.50
CA GLY A 295 -3.90 17.15 3.02
C GLY A 295 -3.55 17.83 1.70
N LYS A 296 -2.56 17.27 1.01
CA LYS A 296 -2.14 17.64 -0.35
C LYS A 296 -2.61 16.55 -1.31
N TYR A 297 -2.50 16.81 -2.63
CA TYR A 297 -2.78 15.78 -3.66
C TYR A 297 -4.20 15.18 -3.59
N MET A 298 -5.17 15.96 -3.12
CA MET A 298 -6.54 15.48 -2.88
C MET A 298 -7.32 15.10 -4.15
N GLU A 299 -6.82 15.50 -5.32
CA GLU A 299 -7.36 15.08 -6.62
C GLU A 299 -6.90 13.68 -7.03
N LEU A 300 -5.84 13.15 -6.39
CA LEU A 300 -5.27 11.85 -6.68
C LEU A 300 -5.50 10.87 -5.52
N LEU A 301 -6.56 10.07 -5.62
CA LEU A 301 -6.97 9.14 -4.56
C LEU A 301 -5.89 8.10 -4.22
N ASP A 302 -5.09 7.70 -5.21
CA ASP A 302 -4.02 6.71 -5.01
C ASP A 302 -2.84 7.23 -4.18
N ALA A 303 -2.72 8.57 -3.97
CA ALA A 303 -1.70 9.14 -3.08
C ALA A 303 -1.93 8.79 -1.59
N TYR A 304 -3.16 8.39 -1.23
CA TYR A 304 -3.57 8.02 0.12
C TYR A 304 -4.28 6.67 0.15
N LYS A 305 -3.85 5.75 -0.72
CA LYS A 305 -4.55 4.47 -0.91
C LYS A 305 -4.64 3.66 0.37
N SER A 306 -3.52 3.43 1.06
CA SER A 306 -3.51 2.65 2.30
C SER A 306 -4.35 3.31 3.40
N LEU A 307 -4.32 4.64 3.49
CA LEU A 307 -5.10 5.37 4.47
C LEU A 307 -6.61 5.27 4.20
N SER A 308 -7.01 5.40 2.95
CA SER A 308 -8.41 5.26 2.54
C SER A 308 -8.93 3.84 2.76
N GLU A 309 -8.08 2.84 2.49
CA GLU A 309 -8.40 1.44 2.81
C GLU A 309 -8.50 1.20 4.33
N ALA A 310 -7.57 1.76 5.13
CA ALA A 310 -7.61 1.61 6.59
C ALA A 310 -8.90 2.20 7.20
N LEU A 311 -9.37 3.34 6.70
CA LEU A 311 -10.67 3.91 7.08
C LEU A 311 -11.83 3.03 6.63
N THR A 312 -11.75 2.43 5.43
CA THR A 312 -12.75 1.47 4.95
C THR A 312 -12.79 0.22 5.82
N HIS A 313 -11.62 -0.33 6.18
CA HIS A 313 -11.54 -1.48 7.10
C HIS A 313 -12.16 -1.17 8.45
N ALA A 314 -11.86 0.00 9.02
CA ALA A 314 -12.49 0.44 10.26
C ALA A 314 -14.02 0.54 10.13
N GLY A 315 -14.50 1.02 8.98
CA GLY A 315 -15.93 1.05 8.67
C GLY A 315 -16.56 -0.33 8.64
N ILE A 316 -15.89 -1.33 8.03
CA ILE A 316 -16.32 -2.74 8.00
C ILE A 316 -16.50 -3.28 9.42
N HIS A 317 -15.52 -3.04 10.30
CA HIS A 317 -15.54 -3.55 11.67
C HIS A 317 -16.53 -2.80 12.59
N ASN A 318 -16.81 -1.53 12.31
CA ASN A 318 -17.83 -0.73 13.01
C ASN A 318 -19.22 -0.82 12.36
N LYS A 319 -19.38 -1.58 11.27
CA LYS A 319 -20.62 -1.64 10.46
C LYS A 319 -21.13 -0.26 10.04
N THR A 320 -20.21 0.65 9.79
CA THR A 320 -20.48 2.05 9.47
C THR A 320 -19.82 2.42 8.14
N LYS A 321 -20.58 2.98 7.22
CA LYS A 321 -20.02 3.47 5.95
C LYS A 321 -19.18 4.72 6.20
N VAL A 322 -17.90 4.68 5.88
CA VAL A 322 -17.03 5.84 5.96
C VAL A 322 -17.04 6.58 4.63
N LYS A 323 -17.50 7.84 4.67
CA LYS A 323 -17.39 8.78 3.56
C LYS A 323 -16.18 9.67 3.78
N ILE A 324 -15.16 9.56 2.94
CA ILE A 324 -13.98 10.41 3.01
C ILE A 324 -14.25 11.66 2.16
N ARG A 325 -14.12 12.84 2.77
CA ARG A 325 -14.12 14.12 2.10
C ARG A 325 -12.67 14.60 2.01
N TYR A 326 -12.11 14.53 0.82
CA TYR A 326 -10.74 14.97 0.54
C TYR A 326 -10.72 16.50 0.42
N ILE A 327 -9.93 17.16 1.26
CA ILE A 327 -9.85 18.62 1.36
C ILE A 327 -8.41 19.06 1.13
N ASP A 328 -8.21 19.88 0.09
CA ASP A 328 -6.92 20.49 -0.12
C ASP A 328 -6.65 21.54 0.99
N SER A 329 -5.54 21.35 1.69
CA SER A 329 -5.17 22.19 2.81
C SER A 329 -4.89 23.65 2.42
N GLU A 330 -4.48 23.95 1.18
CA GLU A 330 -4.32 25.32 0.70
C GLU A 330 -5.69 25.99 0.48
N LEU A 331 -6.68 25.25 -0.02
CA LEU A 331 -8.04 25.79 -0.14
C LEU A 331 -8.67 26.06 1.23
N LEU A 332 -8.36 25.26 2.24
CA LEU A 332 -8.86 25.45 3.59
C LEU A 332 -8.34 26.75 4.23
N GLU A 333 -7.16 27.24 3.83
CA GLU A 333 -6.64 28.55 4.28
C GLU A 333 -7.54 29.72 3.86
N SER A 334 -8.20 29.59 2.70
CA SER A 334 -9.08 30.62 2.14
C SER A 334 -10.55 30.40 2.43
N ASP A 335 -10.97 29.17 2.61
CA ASP A 335 -12.35 28.76 2.89
C ASP A 335 -12.43 27.78 4.08
N PRO A 336 -12.52 28.31 5.31
CA PRO A 336 -12.64 27.50 6.52
C PRO A 336 -13.86 26.60 6.57
N THR A 337 -14.90 26.89 5.77
CA THR A 337 -16.16 26.12 5.80
C THR A 337 -16.04 24.72 5.17
N LEU A 338 -14.94 24.43 4.49
CA LEU A 338 -14.69 23.15 3.85
C LEU A 338 -14.67 21.95 4.83
N ILE A 339 -14.41 22.20 6.13
CA ILE A 339 -14.44 21.15 7.18
C ILE A 339 -15.70 21.17 8.03
N ASP A 340 -16.63 22.11 7.78
CA ASP A 340 -17.92 22.12 8.46
C ASP A 340 -18.67 20.80 8.18
N ASP A 341 -19.50 20.39 9.12
CA ASP A 341 -20.27 19.13 9.08
C ASP A 341 -19.44 17.83 9.02
N ALA A 342 -18.11 17.88 9.14
CA ALA A 342 -17.31 16.67 9.32
C ALA A 342 -17.59 16.04 10.69
N ASP A 343 -17.66 14.70 10.73
CA ASP A 343 -17.83 13.96 11.97
C ASP A 343 -16.49 13.63 12.63
N ALA A 344 -15.41 13.70 11.86
CA ALA A 344 -14.04 13.61 12.34
C ALA A 344 -13.09 14.28 11.34
N ILE A 345 -11.91 14.68 11.82
CA ILE A 345 -10.85 15.30 11.02
C ILE A 345 -9.60 14.43 11.07
N LEU A 346 -9.02 14.16 9.88
CA LEU A 346 -7.79 13.42 9.72
C LEU A 346 -6.76 14.26 8.95
N VAL A 347 -5.55 14.40 9.51
CA VAL A 347 -4.41 15.01 8.81
C VAL A 347 -3.38 13.91 8.51
N PRO A 348 -3.18 13.56 7.22
CA PRO A 348 -2.30 12.48 6.81
C PRO A 348 -0.82 12.86 6.86
N GLY A 349 0.04 11.87 6.63
CA GLY A 349 1.46 12.04 6.36
C GLY A 349 1.74 12.88 5.11
N GLY A 350 2.94 13.40 5.03
CA GLY A 350 3.41 14.20 3.90
C GLY A 350 4.73 14.91 4.19
N PHE A 351 5.24 15.67 3.22
CA PHE A 351 6.48 16.43 3.31
C PHE A 351 6.29 17.84 2.74
N GLY A 352 7.12 18.79 3.19
CA GLY A 352 7.22 20.17 2.67
C GLY A 352 6.13 21.11 3.14
N THR A 353 6.34 22.38 2.88
CA THR A 353 5.66 23.56 3.48
C THR A 353 4.25 23.82 2.97
N ARG A 354 3.87 23.30 1.80
CA ARG A 354 2.60 23.63 1.13
C ARG A 354 1.38 23.26 1.98
N GLY A 355 0.46 24.21 2.19
CA GLY A 355 -0.80 24.02 2.91
C GLY A 355 -0.63 23.73 4.41
N THR A 356 0.47 24.15 5.03
CA THR A 356 0.74 23.92 6.45
C THR A 356 -0.24 24.67 7.36
N GLU A 357 -0.54 25.92 7.06
CA GLU A 357 -1.44 26.73 7.88
C GLU A 357 -2.89 26.21 7.83
N GLY A 358 -3.35 25.71 6.67
CA GLY A 358 -4.66 25.05 6.58
C GLY A 358 -4.75 23.77 7.42
N LYS A 359 -3.67 22.98 7.49
CA LYS A 359 -3.61 21.81 8.39
C LYS A 359 -3.61 22.22 9.86
N ILE A 360 -2.86 23.27 10.24
CA ILE A 360 -2.86 23.83 11.60
C ILE A 360 -4.28 24.31 11.96
N TYR A 361 -4.96 24.97 11.02
CA TYR A 361 -6.35 25.39 11.22
C TYR A 361 -7.28 24.17 11.45
N ALA A 362 -7.13 23.11 10.68
CA ALA A 362 -7.93 21.89 10.86
C ALA A 362 -7.73 21.26 12.24
N VAL A 363 -6.48 21.16 12.72
CA VAL A 363 -6.15 20.67 14.06
C VAL A 363 -6.76 21.55 15.13
N LYS A 364 -6.61 22.88 15.03
CA LYS A 364 -7.20 23.84 15.95
C LYS A 364 -8.73 23.68 16.04
N THR A 365 -9.38 23.59 14.88
CA THR A 365 -10.84 23.41 14.81
C THR A 365 -11.26 22.12 15.50
N ALA A 366 -10.54 21.01 15.28
CA ALA A 366 -10.81 19.74 15.93
C ALA A 366 -10.69 19.87 17.46
N ARG A 367 -9.58 20.43 17.94
CA ARG A 367 -9.29 20.58 19.37
C ARG A 367 -10.31 21.48 20.09
N GLU A 368 -10.66 22.63 19.52
CA GLU A 368 -11.53 23.61 20.15
C GLU A 368 -13.00 23.23 20.12
N ASN A 369 -13.43 22.43 19.14
CA ASN A 369 -14.82 22.00 18.98
C ASN A 369 -15.08 20.54 19.38
N ASN A 370 -14.12 19.88 20.03
CA ASN A 370 -14.21 18.46 20.43
C ASN A 370 -14.53 17.50 19.26
N ILE A 371 -14.12 17.84 18.02
CA ILE A 371 -14.28 16.97 16.87
C ILE A 371 -13.18 15.90 16.92
N PRO A 372 -13.48 14.60 16.81
CA PRO A 372 -12.46 13.56 16.77
C PRO A 372 -11.35 13.86 15.77
N TYR A 373 -10.09 13.78 16.23
CA TYR A 373 -8.91 14.10 15.46
C TYR A 373 -7.94 12.92 15.38
N LEU A 374 -7.47 12.59 14.18
CA LEU A 374 -6.37 11.67 13.95
C LEU A 374 -5.27 12.35 13.12
N GLY A 375 -4.06 12.46 13.67
CA GLY A 375 -2.87 12.94 12.97
C GLY A 375 -1.89 11.81 12.71
N ILE A 376 -1.42 11.66 11.47
CA ILE A 376 -0.46 10.60 11.08
C ILE A 376 0.81 11.25 10.57
N CYS A 377 1.98 10.88 11.12
CA CYS A 377 3.30 11.34 10.73
C CYS A 377 3.39 12.88 10.74
N LEU A 378 3.34 13.54 9.58
CA LEU A 378 3.22 14.99 9.48
C LEU A 378 2.01 15.52 10.27
N GLY A 379 0.89 14.81 10.29
CA GLY A 379 -0.30 15.19 11.06
C GLY A 379 -0.03 15.27 12.56
N MET A 380 0.82 14.40 13.13
CA MET A 380 1.26 14.53 14.51
C MET A 380 2.16 15.78 14.71
N GLN A 381 3.09 16.01 13.80
CA GLN A 381 3.97 17.18 13.86
C GLN A 381 3.17 18.48 13.82
N ILE A 382 2.16 18.57 12.94
CA ILE A 382 1.23 19.69 12.86
C ILE A 382 0.43 19.85 14.15
N ALA A 383 0.00 18.77 14.79
CA ALA A 383 -0.70 18.84 16.08
C ALA A 383 0.20 19.41 17.19
N VAL A 384 1.47 19.03 17.25
CA VAL A 384 2.44 19.59 18.19
C VAL A 384 2.69 21.07 17.90
N ILE A 385 2.83 21.49 16.64
CA ILE A 385 3.00 22.89 16.25
C ILE A 385 1.77 23.72 16.63
N GLU A 386 0.56 23.25 16.34
CA GLU A 386 -0.69 23.91 16.69
C GLU A 386 -0.77 24.12 18.22
N TYR A 387 -0.53 23.04 18.97
CA TYR A 387 -0.60 23.08 20.44
C TYR A 387 0.44 24.06 21.04
N ALA A 388 1.66 24.01 20.54
CA ALA A 388 2.71 24.92 20.96
C ALA A 388 2.35 26.40 20.70
N ARG A 389 1.78 26.70 19.51
CA ARG A 389 1.37 28.08 19.16
C ARG A 389 0.19 28.57 19.99
N ASN A 390 -0.87 27.79 20.07
CA ASN A 390 -2.18 28.27 20.55
C ASN A 390 -2.46 27.93 22.03
N VAL A 391 -1.75 26.96 22.62
CA VAL A 391 -1.93 26.58 24.02
C VAL A 391 -0.71 26.95 24.86
N CYS A 392 0.52 26.67 24.38
CA CYS A 392 1.73 26.97 25.14
C CYS A 392 2.21 28.42 24.98
N GLY A 393 1.60 29.24 24.10
CA GLY A 393 1.99 30.62 23.86
C GLY A 393 3.34 30.79 23.13
N MET A 394 3.84 29.73 22.48
CA MET A 394 5.08 29.77 21.67
C MET A 394 4.77 30.35 20.30
N ASN A 395 4.60 31.67 20.24
CA ASN A 395 4.26 32.36 18.99
C ASN A 395 5.30 32.08 17.89
N GLY A 396 4.86 31.59 16.74
CA GLY A 396 5.72 31.23 15.61
C GLY A 396 6.40 29.87 15.74
N ALA A 397 6.01 29.02 16.72
CA ALA A 397 6.49 27.63 16.79
C ALA A 397 6.29 26.91 15.45
N ASN A 398 7.30 26.17 14.99
CA ASN A 398 7.27 25.55 13.69
C ASN A 398 8.17 24.31 13.63
N SER A 399 8.13 23.60 12.49
CA SER A 399 9.15 22.63 12.10
C SER A 399 10.29 23.34 11.37
N THR A 400 11.54 22.91 11.60
CA THR A 400 12.70 23.36 10.80
C THR A 400 12.62 22.92 9.33
N GLU A 401 11.73 21.98 8.99
CA GLU A 401 11.38 21.65 7.60
C GLU A 401 10.68 22.82 6.90
N PHE A 402 9.84 23.56 7.62
CA PHE A 402 9.00 24.61 7.06
C PHE A 402 9.61 26.01 7.22
N ASP A 403 10.27 26.23 8.34
CA ASP A 403 10.95 27.47 8.69
C ASP A 403 12.25 27.14 9.47
N PRO A 404 13.39 27.08 8.77
CA PRO A 404 14.69 26.78 9.40
C PRO A 404 15.09 27.79 10.47
N ASP A 405 14.58 29.03 10.41
CA ASP A 405 14.92 30.13 11.31
C ASP A 405 13.89 30.33 12.45
N THR A 406 12.94 29.41 12.62
CA THR A 406 11.90 29.52 13.65
C THR A 406 12.48 29.69 15.04
N ALA A 407 11.91 30.61 15.82
CA ALA A 407 12.33 30.88 17.21
C ALA A 407 12.01 29.68 18.15
N PHE A 408 11.02 28.87 17.81
CA PHE A 408 10.59 27.70 18.57
C PHE A 408 10.53 26.46 17.65
N PRO A 409 11.66 25.79 17.38
CA PRO A 409 11.72 24.60 16.54
C PRO A 409 11.16 23.39 17.32
N VAL A 410 9.84 23.31 17.45
CA VAL A 410 9.16 22.23 18.21
C VAL A 410 9.23 20.88 17.48
N VAL A 411 9.53 20.90 16.17
CA VAL A 411 9.85 19.75 15.34
C VAL A 411 11.14 20.05 14.59
N GLY A 412 12.05 19.09 14.50
CA GLY A 412 13.35 19.30 13.86
C GLY A 412 14.01 17.99 13.42
N LEU A 413 15.11 18.13 12.65
CA LEU A 413 15.97 16.99 12.31
C LEU A 413 16.67 16.47 13.57
N ILE A 414 16.83 15.15 13.66
CA ILE A 414 17.71 14.55 14.68
C ILE A 414 19.14 14.69 14.18
N ALA A 415 19.93 15.49 14.89
CA ALA A 415 21.33 15.74 14.55
C ALA A 415 22.25 14.55 14.85
N GLU A 416 21.84 13.65 15.76
CA GLU A 416 22.58 12.43 16.12
C GLU A 416 21.66 11.22 16.11
N TRP A 417 22.02 10.22 15.36
CA TRP A 417 21.28 8.96 15.25
C TRP A 417 22.12 7.77 15.68
N THR A 418 21.49 6.81 16.32
CA THR A 418 22.11 5.52 16.60
C THR A 418 21.44 4.47 15.70
N ASP A 419 22.20 3.83 14.83
CA ASP A 419 21.68 2.76 13.98
C ASP A 419 21.32 1.49 14.80
N SER A 420 20.68 0.52 14.14
CA SER A 420 20.31 -0.77 14.76
C SER A 420 21.51 -1.59 15.28
N GLN A 421 22.75 -1.16 14.99
CA GLN A 421 24.01 -1.77 15.46
C GLN A 421 24.68 -0.96 16.56
N GLY A 422 24.10 0.15 16.99
CA GLY A 422 24.62 0.99 18.08
C GLY A 422 25.66 2.02 17.64
N ASN A 423 25.86 2.25 16.33
CA ASN A 423 26.77 3.26 15.81
C ASN A 423 26.07 4.62 15.74
N LYS A 424 26.72 5.68 16.24
CA LYS A 424 26.24 7.07 16.07
C LYS A 424 26.60 7.54 14.67
N GLU A 425 25.63 7.73 13.81
CA GLU A 425 25.80 8.46 12.55
C GLU A 425 25.49 9.95 12.77
N GLN A 426 26.47 10.82 12.55
CA GLN A 426 26.22 12.26 12.40
C GLN A 426 25.67 12.52 11.01
N ARG A 427 24.47 13.05 10.93
CA ARG A 427 23.81 13.39 9.67
C ARG A 427 23.81 14.89 9.47
N THR A 428 24.25 15.32 8.29
CA THR A 428 24.24 16.73 7.86
C THR A 428 23.20 16.93 6.78
N GLU A 429 22.80 18.18 6.52
CA GLU A 429 21.88 18.56 5.45
C GLU A 429 22.29 18.05 4.06
N ASP A 430 23.58 17.81 3.84
CA ASP A 430 24.16 17.28 2.60
C ASP A 430 24.12 15.73 2.49
N SER A 431 23.57 15.03 3.49
CA SER A 431 23.43 13.56 3.44
C SER A 431 22.41 13.17 2.37
N ASP A 432 22.66 12.04 1.69
CA ASP A 432 21.80 11.49 0.63
C ASP A 432 20.35 11.42 1.10
N MET A 433 19.44 12.01 0.32
CA MET A 433 18.03 12.19 0.67
C MET A 433 17.32 10.87 1.05
N GLY A 434 17.72 9.73 0.49
CA GLY A 434 17.19 8.40 0.85
C GLY A 434 17.76 7.82 2.15
N GLY A 435 18.99 8.19 2.56
CA GLY A 435 19.72 7.59 3.69
C GLY A 435 19.42 8.16 5.08
N THR A 436 18.55 9.18 5.21
CA THR A 436 18.32 9.90 6.48
C THR A 436 16.96 9.64 7.12
N MET A 437 16.09 8.83 6.51
CA MET A 437 14.74 8.54 7.03
C MET A 437 14.72 7.38 8.02
N ARG A 438 13.85 7.48 9.04
CA ARG A 438 13.37 6.30 9.75
C ARG A 438 12.41 5.56 8.82
N LEU A 439 12.75 4.33 8.48
CA LEU A 439 12.00 3.49 7.54
C LEU A 439 11.71 2.12 8.15
N GLY A 440 10.53 1.59 7.84
CA GLY A 440 10.11 0.26 8.22
C GLY A 440 9.61 0.12 9.65
N SER A 441 9.42 -1.11 10.07
CA SER A 441 8.83 -1.46 11.37
C SER A 441 9.78 -1.11 12.52
N GLN A 442 9.25 -0.41 13.51
CA GLN A 442 9.99 -0.07 14.73
C GLN A 442 9.12 -0.27 15.96
N VAL A 443 9.77 -0.63 17.05
CA VAL A 443 9.12 -0.81 18.34
C VAL A 443 8.77 0.54 18.96
N CYS A 444 7.53 0.67 19.41
CA CYS A 444 7.05 1.78 20.22
C CYS A 444 6.60 1.25 21.59
N HIS A 445 7.07 1.89 22.67
CA HIS A 445 6.63 1.63 24.04
C HIS A 445 5.50 2.55 24.40
N LEU A 446 4.32 2.00 24.69
CA LEU A 446 3.14 2.75 25.09
C LEU A 446 3.12 2.96 26.61
N HIS A 447 2.75 4.17 27.01
CA HIS A 447 2.66 4.52 28.44
C HIS A 447 1.39 3.90 29.05
N PRO A 448 1.50 3.10 30.14
CA PRO A 448 0.33 2.56 30.82
C PRO A 448 -0.66 3.66 31.23
N GLY A 449 -1.93 3.47 30.88
CA GLY A 449 -3.00 4.44 31.16
C GLY A 449 -3.14 5.56 30.12
N SER A 450 -2.32 5.57 29.05
CA SER A 450 -2.55 6.42 27.90
C SER A 450 -3.68 5.90 27.02
N LYS A 451 -4.27 6.77 26.20
CA LYS A 451 -5.24 6.37 25.16
C LYS A 451 -4.61 5.39 24.16
N ALA A 452 -3.33 5.60 23.81
CA ALA A 452 -2.58 4.65 23.00
C ALA A 452 -2.59 3.25 23.60
N HIS A 453 -2.28 3.12 24.89
CA HIS A 453 -2.29 1.83 25.58
C HIS A 453 -3.70 1.20 25.64
N GLU A 454 -4.74 2.01 25.85
CA GLU A 454 -6.13 1.54 25.81
C GLU A 454 -6.53 1.00 24.44
N ILE A 455 -6.17 1.71 23.36
CA ILE A 455 -6.50 1.36 21.97
C ILE A 455 -5.82 0.05 21.54
N TYR A 456 -4.52 -0.06 21.80
CA TYR A 456 -3.75 -1.21 21.34
C TYR A 456 -3.81 -2.41 22.31
N GLY A 457 -4.16 -2.18 23.57
CA GLY A 457 -4.23 -3.24 24.59
C GLY A 457 -2.87 -3.87 24.94
N SER A 458 -1.76 -3.17 24.66
CA SER A 458 -0.39 -3.65 24.82
C SER A 458 0.53 -2.52 25.25
N GLU A 459 1.55 -2.82 26.06
CA GLU A 459 2.61 -1.86 26.42
C GLU A 459 3.67 -1.68 25.32
N GLN A 460 3.68 -2.54 24.31
CA GLN A 460 4.62 -2.49 23.21
C GLN A 460 3.92 -2.84 21.91
N ILE A 461 4.17 -2.03 20.87
CA ILE A 461 3.66 -2.23 19.52
C ILE A 461 4.80 -2.12 18.50
N GLU A 462 4.57 -2.62 17.30
CA GLU A 462 5.44 -2.44 16.16
C GLU A 462 4.65 -1.78 15.02
N GLU A 463 5.13 -0.62 14.57
CA GLU A 463 4.51 0.14 13.49
C GLU A 463 5.55 0.65 12.49
N ARG A 464 5.13 0.93 11.26
CA ARG A 464 6.05 1.36 10.19
C ARG A 464 6.23 2.85 10.17
N HIS A 465 7.46 3.28 9.91
CA HIS A 465 7.88 4.67 9.86
C HIS A 465 8.32 5.07 8.45
N ARG A 466 8.12 6.36 8.12
CA ARG A 466 8.64 7.01 6.91
C ARG A 466 8.75 8.51 7.17
N HIS A 467 9.77 8.94 7.91
CA HIS A 467 9.96 10.37 8.25
C HIS A 467 11.40 10.68 8.65
N ARG A 468 11.74 11.98 8.66
CA ARG A 468 13.06 12.53 9.03
C ARG A 468 13.00 13.43 10.24
N TYR A 469 11.87 14.14 10.39
CA TYR A 469 11.68 15.16 11.42
C TYR A 469 10.97 14.52 12.63
N GLU A 470 11.35 15.00 13.81
CA GLU A 470 10.90 14.48 15.11
C GLU A 470 10.54 15.62 16.04
N VAL A 471 9.73 15.36 17.05
CA VAL A 471 9.43 16.33 18.11
C VAL A 471 10.70 16.65 18.89
N ASN A 472 10.95 17.95 19.10
CA ASN A 472 12.14 18.43 19.78
C ASN A 472 12.03 18.26 21.30
N ASN A 473 12.81 17.34 21.85
CA ASN A 473 12.82 17.02 23.27
C ASN A 473 13.18 18.20 24.18
N ASN A 474 13.90 19.21 23.68
CA ASN A 474 14.27 20.38 24.48
C ASN A 474 13.06 21.27 24.83
N LEU A 475 12.03 21.27 23.99
CA LEU A 475 10.80 22.04 24.19
C LEU A 475 9.65 21.20 24.76
N LEU A 476 9.82 19.87 24.78
CA LEU A 476 8.81 18.92 25.22
C LEU A 476 8.33 19.15 26.69
N PRO A 477 9.19 19.52 27.66
CA PRO A 477 8.73 19.76 29.03
C PRO A 477 7.65 20.84 29.13
N GLN A 478 7.79 21.95 28.40
CA GLN A 478 6.81 23.05 28.39
C GLN A 478 5.49 22.64 27.74
N ILE A 479 5.55 21.81 26.68
CA ILE A 479 4.39 21.29 25.98
C ILE A 479 3.61 20.32 26.89
N LYS A 480 4.32 19.46 27.64
CA LYS A 480 3.71 18.55 28.63
C LYS A 480 3.09 19.28 29.80
N GLU A 481 3.74 20.33 30.31
CA GLU A 481 3.20 21.16 31.40
C GLU A 481 1.87 21.82 31.00
N ALA A 482 1.71 22.16 29.71
CA ALA A 482 0.49 22.71 29.17
C ALA A 482 -0.63 21.67 28.97
N GLY A 483 -0.37 20.36 29.15
CA GLY A 483 -1.39 19.28 29.16
C GLY A 483 -1.34 18.30 27.99
N LEU A 484 -0.43 18.47 27.00
CA LEU A 484 -0.25 17.43 25.96
C LEU A 484 0.40 16.18 26.56
N VAL A 485 -0.23 15.04 26.38
CA VAL A 485 0.26 13.76 26.90
C VAL A 485 1.05 13.02 25.81
N ILE A 486 2.20 12.47 26.21
CA ILE A 486 2.99 11.57 25.37
C ILE A 486 2.55 10.15 25.70
N GLY A 487 1.82 9.55 24.76
CA GLY A 487 1.27 8.19 24.92
C GLY A 487 2.23 7.08 24.53
N GLY A 488 3.24 7.37 23.70
CA GLY A 488 4.21 6.39 23.23
C GLY A 488 5.59 6.99 22.94
N LEU A 489 6.62 6.18 23.13
CA LEU A 489 8.03 6.51 22.91
C LEU A 489 8.72 5.42 22.09
N SER A 490 9.78 5.80 21.37
CA SER A 490 10.65 4.88 20.62
C SER A 490 11.27 3.79 21.51
N SER A 491 11.89 2.79 20.88
CA SER A 491 12.49 1.64 21.59
C SER A 491 13.53 2.05 22.64
N ASP A 492 14.30 3.10 22.41
CA ASP A 492 15.25 3.70 23.33
C ASP A 492 14.62 4.73 24.28
N LYS A 493 13.31 4.96 24.17
CA LYS A 493 12.50 5.91 24.97
C LYS A 493 12.93 7.37 24.83
N THR A 494 13.55 7.74 23.72
CA THR A 494 14.03 9.11 23.49
C THR A 494 13.13 9.92 22.56
N LEU A 495 12.43 9.29 21.63
CA LEU A 495 11.62 9.97 20.62
C LEU A 495 10.12 9.81 20.89
N VAL A 496 9.38 10.86 20.58
CA VAL A 496 7.91 10.88 20.74
C VAL A 496 7.26 10.15 19.58
N GLU A 497 6.52 9.10 19.87
CA GLU A 497 5.81 8.29 18.87
C GLU A 497 4.31 8.58 18.82
N THR A 498 3.69 8.95 19.95
CA THR A 498 2.28 9.34 19.99
C THR A 498 2.05 10.51 20.92
N VAL A 499 1.08 11.36 20.54
CA VAL A 499 0.58 12.45 21.39
C VAL A 499 -0.94 12.39 21.47
N GLU A 500 -1.48 12.83 22.63
CA GLU A 500 -2.91 12.77 22.90
C GLU A 500 -3.36 13.88 23.87
N LEU A 501 -4.65 14.21 23.83
CA LEU A 501 -5.30 15.12 24.78
C LEU A 501 -6.32 14.33 25.62
N PRO A 502 -6.08 14.15 26.93
CA PRO A 502 -6.90 13.29 27.76
C PRO A 502 -8.33 13.84 27.97
N ASP A 503 -8.49 15.17 28.01
CA ASP A 503 -9.79 15.81 28.20
C ASP A 503 -10.62 15.95 26.91
N HIS A 504 -10.04 15.57 25.76
CA HIS A 504 -10.74 15.57 24.47
C HIS A 504 -11.38 14.21 24.20
N PRO A 505 -12.61 14.13 23.66
CA PRO A 505 -13.28 12.84 23.38
C PRO A 505 -12.43 11.88 22.57
N TRP A 506 -11.75 12.37 21.54
CA TRP A 506 -10.77 11.64 20.74
C TRP A 506 -9.80 12.63 20.07
N PHE A 507 -8.62 12.81 20.66
CA PHE A 507 -7.52 13.53 20.01
C PHE A 507 -6.28 12.67 20.12
N PHE A 508 -5.85 12.12 18.99
CA PHE A 508 -4.72 11.21 18.93
C PHE A 508 -3.87 11.49 17.68
N ALA A 509 -2.57 11.42 17.84
CA ALA A 509 -1.68 11.49 16.69
C ALA A 509 -0.44 10.60 16.87
N SER A 510 0.02 10.00 15.77
CA SER A 510 1.17 9.09 15.71
C SER A 510 2.24 9.57 14.74
N GLN A 511 3.51 9.33 15.08
CA GLN A 511 4.63 9.58 14.18
C GLN A 511 4.77 8.47 13.13
N PHE A 512 4.37 7.26 13.47
CA PHE A 512 4.32 6.10 12.58
C PHE A 512 3.07 6.10 11.68
N HIS A 513 3.05 5.17 10.71
CA HIS A 513 2.02 4.99 9.70
C HIS A 513 1.19 3.73 9.94
N PRO A 514 0.14 3.78 10.77
CA PRO A 514 -0.68 2.60 11.11
C PRO A 514 -1.50 2.08 9.93
N GLU A 515 -1.68 2.90 8.87
CA GLU A 515 -2.38 2.50 7.66
C GLU A 515 -1.72 1.36 6.91
N PHE A 516 -0.39 1.20 7.04
CA PHE A 516 0.34 0.13 6.35
C PHE A 516 0.13 -1.26 6.96
N THR A 517 -0.37 -1.34 8.19
CA THR A 517 -0.63 -2.61 8.89
C THR A 517 -2.11 -2.98 8.94
N SER A 518 -3.00 -2.10 8.45
CA SER A 518 -4.44 -2.34 8.42
C SER A 518 -4.84 -3.35 7.35
N THR A 519 -5.67 -4.33 7.71
CA THR A 519 -6.24 -5.33 6.79
C THR A 519 -7.77 -5.38 6.88
N PRO A 520 -8.49 -5.81 5.84
CA PRO A 520 -9.96 -5.89 5.89
C PRO A 520 -10.46 -6.95 6.87
N ARG A 521 -9.71 -8.04 7.06
CA ARG A 521 -10.10 -9.15 7.93
C ARG A 521 -9.93 -8.85 9.41
N ASP A 522 -8.87 -8.12 9.79
CA ASP A 522 -8.55 -7.83 11.19
C ASP A 522 -8.84 -6.37 11.58
N GLY A 523 -8.88 -5.47 10.60
CA GLY A 523 -8.91 -4.02 10.83
C GLY A 523 -7.57 -3.51 11.40
N HIS A 524 -7.63 -2.34 12.02
CA HIS A 524 -6.54 -1.79 12.81
C HIS A 524 -7.14 -1.05 14.01
N PRO A 525 -6.69 -1.29 15.25
CA PRO A 525 -7.35 -0.79 16.46
C PRO A 525 -7.47 0.73 16.49
N LEU A 526 -6.44 1.46 16.02
CA LEU A 526 -6.45 2.92 15.99
C LEU A 526 -7.54 3.46 15.06
N PHE A 527 -7.67 2.91 13.85
CA PHE A 527 -8.71 3.36 12.91
C PHE A 527 -10.11 2.95 13.35
N GLN A 528 -10.25 1.75 13.94
CA GLN A 528 -11.53 1.29 14.48
C GLN A 528 -12.02 2.24 15.60
N GLY A 529 -11.14 2.59 16.54
CA GLY A 529 -11.46 3.53 17.60
C GLY A 529 -11.77 4.94 17.07
N PHE A 530 -11.05 5.40 16.06
CA PHE A 530 -11.29 6.70 15.43
C PHE A 530 -12.67 6.78 14.74
N VAL A 531 -13.05 5.74 13.99
CA VAL A 531 -14.37 5.67 13.34
C VAL A 531 -15.48 5.55 14.38
N ALA A 532 -15.28 4.76 15.46
CA ALA A 532 -16.24 4.68 16.56
C ALA A 532 -16.45 6.05 17.24
N ALA A 533 -15.37 6.81 17.45
CA ALA A 533 -15.45 8.16 18.00
C ALA A 533 -16.20 9.13 17.06
N ALA A 534 -15.97 9.02 15.74
CA ALA A 534 -16.71 9.79 14.73
C ALA A 534 -18.21 9.50 14.77
N THR A 535 -18.59 8.22 14.91
CA THR A 535 -19.99 7.80 15.05
C THR A 535 -20.61 8.39 16.32
N ALA A 536 -19.93 8.27 17.45
CA ALA A 536 -20.41 8.82 18.72
C ALA A 536 -20.54 10.36 18.69
N PHE A 537 -19.63 11.05 17.99
CA PHE A 537 -19.74 12.50 17.80
C PHE A 537 -20.92 12.88 16.92
N GLN A 538 -21.16 12.15 15.83
CA GLN A 538 -22.31 12.37 14.94
C GLN A 538 -23.65 12.21 15.67
N GLU A 539 -23.78 11.20 16.54
CA GLU A 539 -24.99 10.96 17.34
C GLU A 539 -25.29 12.07 18.33
N GLN A 540 -24.30 12.91 18.68
CA GLN A 540 -24.46 14.05 19.60
C GLN A 540 -24.81 15.36 18.88
N LYS A 541 -24.67 15.44 17.53
CA LYS A 541 -25.06 16.60 16.72
C LYS A 541 -26.58 16.68 16.56
#